data_57ebf03a3a2a9e5b3b5fe791cf914776
#
_entry.id   57ebf03a3a2a9e5b3b5fe791cf914776
#
_cell.length_a   1.000
_cell.length_b   1.000
_cell.length_c   1.000
_cell.angle_alpha   90.00
_cell.angle_beta   90.00
_cell.angle_gamma   90.00
#
_symmetry.space_group_name_H-M   'P 1'
#
loop_
_entity.id
_entity.type
_entity.pdbx_description
1 polymer ?
#
loop_
_entity_poly.entity_id
_entity_poly.type
_entity_poly.pdbx_seq_one_letter_code
_entity_poly.pdbx_strand_id
1 'polypeptide(L)'
;MNLELFIARKIHFSKQGERQATPPAIRIAMIGIALGLAVMILSVAIVIGFKKEVRNKVIGFGSHIQITNFDNNSSYQTMPIAVSDSFLVALKERSGIRHVETFATKPGILKTETDFQGIVLKGVDRQYDWSFFQKNLKEGEVFQLDSAKRSSDVIISRYLSDLVGLKVGDSFLTYFVEEDVRARKFHITGIYETGFADYDKLFVIADIRQVKRLNGWSDDQVSGVELLVDDYGQVDSLAENLYFELMDKQDREGNTYYVRSIKELNPMIFSWLEVLDINVVVILVLMLAVAGFTMISGLLIIILERTNMIGILKALGENNRSIRKIFLYVSFF
;
A
#
# COMPACT_ATOMS: atom_id res chain seq x y z
N MET A 1 -53.17 18.42 2.39
CA MET A 1 -52.71 17.02 2.64
C MET A 1 -52.50 16.40 1.27
N ASN A 2 -51.31 15.91 0.98
CA ASN A 2 -50.99 15.39 -0.35
C ASN A 2 -51.63 14.00 -0.46
N LEU A 3 -52.71 13.87 -1.29
CA LEU A 3 -53.51 12.64 -1.40
C LEU A 3 -52.66 11.42 -1.78
N GLU A 4 -51.71 11.63 -2.68
CA GLU A 4 -50.82 10.60 -3.19
C GLU A 4 -49.92 10.04 -2.04
N LEU A 5 -49.39 10.90 -1.17
CA LEU A 5 -48.59 10.50 0.00
C LEU A 5 -49.44 9.79 1.03
N PHE A 6 -50.67 10.23 1.25
CA PHE A 6 -51.60 9.57 2.18
C PHE A 6 -51.95 8.16 1.72
N ILE A 7 -52.25 8.00 0.44
CA ILE A 7 -52.52 6.68 -0.14
C ILE A 7 -51.31 5.77 -0.08
N ALA A 8 -50.12 6.30 -0.44
CA ALA A 8 -48.84 5.51 -0.37
C ALA A 8 -48.56 5.02 1.06
N ARG A 9 -48.71 5.90 2.06
CA ARG A 9 -48.56 5.55 3.46
C ARG A 9 -49.58 4.52 3.92
N LYS A 10 -50.83 4.62 3.50
CA LYS A 10 -51.90 3.69 3.84
C LYS A 10 -51.65 2.29 3.20
N ILE A 11 -51.12 2.27 1.97
CA ILE A 11 -50.73 1.01 1.29
C ILE A 11 -49.61 0.31 2.06
N HIS A 12 -48.62 1.02 2.51
CA HIS A 12 -47.47 0.46 3.21
C HIS A 12 -47.82 0.01 4.64
N PHE A 13 -48.58 0.80 5.40
CA PHE A 13 -48.90 0.57 6.82
C PHE A 13 -50.27 -0.07 7.07
N SER A 14 -51.06 -0.40 6.05
CA SER A 14 -52.38 -1.01 6.22
C SER A 14 -52.31 -2.43 6.76
N LYS A 15 -52.55 -2.59 8.04
CA LYS A 15 -52.73 -3.86 8.79
C LYS A 15 -54.14 -4.44 8.60
N GLN A 16 -54.78 -4.37 7.47
CA GLN A 16 -56.13 -4.88 7.31
C GLN A 16 -56.13 -6.29 6.68
N GLY A 17 -56.39 -7.28 7.52
CA GLY A 17 -56.88 -8.59 7.18
C GLY A 17 -55.82 -9.65 6.86
N GLU A 18 -55.74 -10.61 7.75
CA GLU A 18 -55.24 -11.99 7.58
C GLU A 18 -54.39 -12.31 6.32
N ARG A 19 -53.09 -12.57 6.53
CA ARG A 19 -52.19 -13.20 5.55
C ARG A 19 -51.73 -12.38 4.36
N GLN A 20 -51.33 -11.14 4.55
CA GLN A 20 -50.39 -10.52 3.61
C GLN A 20 -49.01 -10.38 4.25
N ALA A 21 -48.34 -11.54 4.43
CA ALA A 21 -46.88 -11.55 4.47
C ALA A 21 -46.40 -10.82 3.22
N THR A 22 -45.46 -9.85 3.36
CA THR A 22 -44.80 -9.19 2.22
C THR A 22 -44.56 -10.23 1.13
N PRO A 23 -45.01 -10.00 -0.12
CA PRO A 23 -44.88 -11.01 -1.16
C PRO A 23 -43.46 -11.59 -1.19
N PRO A 24 -43.29 -12.89 -1.34
CA PRO A 24 -41.97 -13.52 -1.34
C PRO A 24 -40.99 -12.84 -2.29
N ALA A 25 -41.51 -12.35 -3.43
CA ALA A 25 -40.74 -11.62 -4.42
C ALA A 25 -40.10 -10.32 -3.91
N ILE A 26 -40.82 -9.53 -3.09
CA ILE A 26 -40.29 -8.27 -2.50
C ILE A 26 -39.20 -8.59 -1.48
N ARG A 27 -39.37 -9.63 -0.67
CA ARG A 27 -38.32 -10.07 0.28
C ARG A 27 -37.06 -10.51 -0.44
N ILE A 28 -37.19 -11.28 -1.52
CA ILE A 28 -36.06 -11.71 -2.34
C ILE A 28 -35.36 -10.50 -2.95
N ALA A 29 -36.12 -9.53 -3.49
CA ALA A 29 -35.55 -8.32 -4.04
C ALA A 29 -34.79 -7.49 -2.99
N MET A 30 -35.34 -7.30 -1.78
CA MET A 30 -34.66 -6.60 -0.69
C MET A 30 -33.36 -7.32 -0.24
N ILE A 31 -33.42 -8.63 -0.12
CA ILE A 31 -32.21 -9.44 0.21
C ILE A 31 -31.16 -9.28 -0.88
N GLY A 32 -31.57 -9.33 -2.16
CA GLY A 32 -30.68 -9.14 -3.31
C GLY A 32 -29.99 -7.79 -3.32
N ILE A 33 -30.74 -6.70 -3.05
CA ILE A 33 -30.16 -5.35 -2.96
C ILE A 33 -29.22 -5.23 -1.75
N ALA A 34 -29.62 -5.74 -0.58
CA ALA A 34 -28.80 -5.72 0.63
C ALA A 34 -27.49 -6.47 0.43
N LEU A 35 -27.55 -7.67 -0.19
CA LEU A 35 -26.39 -8.48 -0.51
C LEU A 35 -25.48 -7.77 -1.51
N GLY A 36 -26.04 -7.17 -2.57
CA GLY A 36 -25.29 -6.39 -3.56
C GLY A 36 -24.56 -5.22 -2.93
N LEU A 37 -25.22 -4.46 -2.03
CA LEU A 37 -24.60 -3.35 -1.31
C LEU A 37 -23.47 -3.85 -0.39
N ALA A 38 -23.69 -4.95 0.34
CA ALA A 38 -22.68 -5.54 1.19
C ALA A 38 -21.43 -5.95 0.39
N VAL A 39 -21.61 -6.59 -0.77
CA VAL A 39 -20.52 -6.98 -1.67
C VAL A 39 -19.77 -5.75 -2.20
N MET A 40 -20.48 -4.67 -2.57
CA MET A 40 -19.83 -3.42 -3.01
C MET A 40 -18.94 -2.84 -1.91
N ILE A 41 -19.45 -2.70 -0.70
CA ILE A 41 -18.68 -2.15 0.44
C ILE A 41 -17.47 -3.03 0.72
N LEU A 42 -17.64 -4.34 0.74
CA LEU A 42 -16.57 -5.29 0.99
C LEU A 42 -15.48 -5.23 -0.10
N SER A 43 -15.87 -5.15 -1.37
CA SER A 43 -14.93 -5.06 -2.49
C SER A 43 -14.08 -3.79 -2.41
N VAL A 44 -14.69 -2.64 -2.14
CA VAL A 44 -13.97 -1.37 -1.97
C VAL A 44 -13.02 -1.44 -0.77
N ALA A 45 -13.50 -1.95 0.37
CA ALA A 45 -12.69 -2.07 1.59
C ALA A 45 -11.47 -2.97 1.39
N ILE A 46 -11.64 -4.11 0.70
CA ILE A 46 -10.54 -5.04 0.39
C ILE A 46 -9.50 -4.36 -0.49
N VAL A 47 -9.91 -3.67 -1.56
CA VAL A 47 -8.95 -3.03 -2.49
C VAL A 47 -8.19 -1.89 -1.79
N ILE A 48 -8.88 -1.04 -1.03
CA ILE A 48 -8.22 0.05 -0.27
C ILE A 48 -7.23 -0.55 0.75
N GLY A 49 -7.63 -1.58 1.50
CA GLY A 49 -6.77 -2.25 2.47
C GLY A 49 -5.55 -2.89 1.81
N PHE A 50 -5.76 -3.60 0.70
CA PHE A 50 -4.68 -4.25 -0.05
C PHE A 50 -3.68 -3.24 -0.61
N LYS A 51 -4.15 -2.16 -1.26
CA LYS A 51 -3.28 -1.08 -1.76
C LYS A 51 -2.45 -0.45 -0.65
N LYS A 52 -3.07 -0.18 0.51
CA LYS A 52 -2.38 0.37 1.67
C LYS A 52 -1.30 -0.59 2.18
N GLU A 53 -1.60 -1.89 2.25
CA GLU A 53 -0.65 -2.89 2.73
C GLU A 53 0.55 -3.05 1.80
N VAL A 54 0.32 -3.20 0.47
CA VAL A 54 1.41 -3.28 -0.50
C VAL A 54 2.29 -2.04 -0.46
N ARG A 55 1.66 -0.85 -0.47
CA ARG A 55 2.39 0.42 -0.37
C ARG A 55 3.25 0.50 0.89
N ASN A 56 2.70 0.14 2.06
CA ASN A 56 3.44 0.18 3.32
C ASN A 56 4.64 -0.77 3.32
N LYS A 57 4.53 -1.92 2.65
CA LYS A 57 5.65 -2.85 2.50
C LYS A 57 6.76 -2.27 1.62
N VAL A 58 6.42 -1.67 0.49
CA VAL A 58 7.40 -1.02 -0.40
C VAL A 58 8.11 0.14 0.31
N ILE A 59 7.33 0.99 1.03
CA ILE A 59 7.87 2.11 1.82
C ILE A 59 8.78 1.60 2.95
N GLY A 60 8.43 0.50 3.59
CA GLY A 60 9.23 -0.08 4.68
C GLY A 60 10.64 -0.52 4.27
N PHE A 61 10.85 -0.82 2.98
CA PHE A 61 12.18 -1.12 2.46
C PHE A 61 12.91 0.09 1.85
N GLY A 62 12.19 1.09 1.35
CA GLY A 62 12.78 2.17 0.54
C GLY A 62 12.30 3.58 0.90
N SER A 63 11.59 3.76 2.02
CA SER A 63 11.03 5.04 2.47
C SER A 63 10.05 5.68 1.45
N HIS A 64 9.67 6.96 1.63
CA HIS A 64 8.74 7.65 0.76
C HIS A 64 9.43 8.38 -0.40
N ILE A 65 10.59 8.95 -0.12
CA ILE A 65 11.41 9.71 -1.07
C ILE A 65 12.87 9.31 -0.84
N GLN A 66 13.62 9.14 -1.93
CA GLN A 66 15.07 8.93 -1.89
C GLN A 66 15.81 10.03 -2.63
N ILE A 67 16.92 10.47 -2.04
CA ILE A 67 17.89 11.37 -2.64
C ILE A 67 19.16 10.54 -2.88
N THR A 68 19.55 10.37 -4.13
CA THR A 68 20.68 9.53 -4.54
C THR A 68 21.58 10.30 -5.50
N ASN A 69 22.66 9.67 -5.98
CA ASN A 69 23.46 10.21 -7.07
C ASN A 69 22.68 10.14 -8.39
N PHE A 70 22.76 11.17 -9.20
CA PHE A 70 22.10 11.25 -10.52
C PHE A 70 22.59 10.15 -11.48
N ASP A 71 23.86 9.80 -11.43
CA ASP A 71 24.47 8.79 -12.30
C ASP A 71 24.15 7.34 -11.88
N ASN A 72 23.33 7.15 -10.84
CA ASN A 72 22.91 5.81 -10.45
C ASN A 72 22.00 5.18 -11.51
N ASN A 73 22.35 3.96 -11.89
CA ASN A 73 21.51 3.10 -12.69
C ASN A 73 20.50 2.34 -11.81
N SER A 74 19.73 1.45 -12.42
CA SER A 74 18.74 0.61 -11.72
C SER A 74 19.36 -0.54 -10.92
N SER A 75 20.70 -0.61 -10.78
CA SER A 75 21.37 -1.64 -9.99
C SER A 75 21.50 -1.20 -8.53
N TYR A 76 21.64 -2.17 -7.62
CA TYR A 76 21.93 -1.90 -6.21
C TYR A 76 23.40 -1.59 -5.93
N GLN A 77 24.26 -1.61 -6.95
CA GLN A 77 25.61 -1.08 -6.88
C GLN A 77 25.56 0.39 -7.24
N THR A 78 25.47 1.23 -6.21
CA THR A 78 25.23 2.65 -6.33
C THR A 78 26.53 3.44 -6.34
N MET A 79 26.54 4.59 -7.04
CA MET A 79 27.55 5.63 -6.85
C MET A 79 27.22 6.44 -5.61
N PRO A 80 28.22 6.85 -4.82
CA PRO A 80 27.98 7.59 -3.60
C PRO A 80 27.53 9.02 -3.85
N ILE A 81 26.90 9.59 -2.83
CA ILE A 81 26.80 11.03 -2.59
C ILE A 81 27.49 11.37 -1.27
N ALA A 82 28.16 12.51 -1.21
CA ALA A 82 28.72 13.02 0.03
C ALA A 82 27.67 13.85 0.76
N VAL A 83 27.34 13.45 2.00
CA VAL A 83 26.27 14.05 2.79
C VAL A 83 26.85 14.71 4.05
N SER A 84 26.58 16.01 4.23
CA SER A 84 26.98 16.75 5.43
C SER A 84 25.88 16.71 6.49
N ASP A 85 26.28 16.85 7.78
CA ASP A 85 25.31 16.95 8.87
C ASP A 85 24.36 18.14 8.68
N SER A 86 24.85 19.27 8.15
CA SER A 86 24.02 20.44 7.85
C SER A 86 22.95 20.16 6.80
N PHE A 87 23.25 19.31 5.80
CA PHE A 87 22.29 18.90 4.79
C PHE A 87 21.19 18.02 5.41
N LEU A 88 21.56 17.06 6.26
CA LEU A 88 20.60 16.22 6.96
C LEU A 88 19.69 17.00 7.90
N VAL A 89 20.25 17.98 8.63
CA VAL A 89 19.47 18.85 9.52
C VAL A 89 18.49 19.70 8.72
N ALA A 90 18.92 20.30 7.59
CA ALA A 90 18.05 21.09 6.73
C ALA A 90 16.89 20.27 6.15
N LEU A 91 17.12 18.99 5.81
CA LEU A 91 16.05 18.08 5.39
C LEU A 91 15.09 17.76 6.54
N LYS A 92 15.60 17.52 7.76
CA LYS A 92 14.81 17.15 8.93
C LYS A 92 13.91 18.29 9.44
N GLU A 93 14.35 19.54 9.31
CA GLU A 93 13.58 20.72 9.69
C GLU A 93 12.47 21.09 8.69
N ARG A 94 12.42 20.41 7.55
CA ARG A 94 11.45 20.70 6.51
C ARG A 94 10.05 20.21 6.89
N SER A 95 9.06 21.08 6.71
CA SER A 95 7.65 20.73 6.94
C SER A 95 7.21 19.54 6.09
N GLY A 96 6.53 18.57 6.71
CA GLY A 96 6.03 17.35 6.07
C GLY A 96 7.02 16.20 6.06
N ILE A 97 8.28 16.40 6.48
CA ILE A 97 9.27 15.33 6.66
C ILE A 97 9.26 14.88 8.12
N ARG A 98 8.91 13.61 8.33
CA ARG A 98 8.85 12.99 9.66
C ARG A 98 10.20 12.49 10.13
N HIS A 99 10.97 11.88 9.23
CA HIS A 99 12.23 11.25 9.56
C HIS A 99 13.19 11.29 8.36
N VAL A 100 14.48 11.39 8.67
CA VAL A 100 15.58 11.40 7.69
C VAL A 100 16.59 10.38 8.13
N GLU A 101 16.95 9.47 7.23
CA GLU A 101 17.94 8.44 7.48
C GLU A 101 18.85 8.23 6.28
N THR A 102 20.07 7.74 6.51
CA THR A 102 21.03 7.45 5.46
C THR A 102 21.11 5.94 5.24
N PHE A 103 21.34 5.55 3.98
CA PHE A 103 21.51 4.15 3.63
C PHE A 103 22.68 3.95 2.67
N ALA A 104 23.20 2.74 2.68
CA ALA A 104 24.17 2.29 1.69
C ALA A 104 23.81 0.88 1.21
N THR A 105 23.98 0.60 -0.07
CA THR A 105 23.70 -0.72 -0.62
C THR A 105 24.96 -1.36 -1.19
N LYS A 106 25.03 -2.68 -1.13
CA LYS A 106 26.05 -3.50 -1.76
C LYS A 106 25.47 -4.82 -2.20
N PRO A 107 25.40 -5.11 -3.50
CA PRO A 107 25.07 -6.46 -3.96
C PRO A 107 26.17 -7.45 -3.58
N GLY A 108 25.75 -8.65 -3.21
CA GLY A 108 26.64 -9.72 -2.83
C GLY A 108 26.05 -11.10 -3.12
N ILE A 109 26.84 -12.11 -2.94
CA ILE A 109 26.44 -13.51 -3.14
C ILE A 109 26.58 -14.23 -1.80
N LEU A 110 25.46 -14.69 -1.27
CA LEU A 110 25.42 -15.59 -0.14
C LEU A 110 25.67 -17.01 -0.67
N LYS A 111 26.71 -17.66 -0.14
CA LYS A 111 27.05 -19.03 -0.50
C LYS A 111 26.66 -19.96 0.63
N THR A 112 25.94 -21.02 0.28
CA THR A 112 25.69 -22.19 1.12
C THR A 112 26.57 -23.35 0.70
N GLU A 113 26.44 -24.51 1.34
CA GLU A 113 27.14 -25.72 0.93
C GLU A 113 26.68 -26.23 -0.44
N THR A 114 25.45 -25.97 -0.80
CA THR A 114 24.79 -26.54 -1.98
C THR A 114 24.36 -25.51 -3.03
N ASP A 115 24.25 -24.19 -2.65
CA ASP A 115 23.63 -23.20 -3.52
C ASP A 115 24.26 -21.81 -3.37
N PHE A 116 23.88 -20.91 -4.28
CA PHE A 116 24.28 -19.50 -4.29
C PHE A 116 23.04 -18.62 -4.42
N GLN A 117 22.88 -17.66 -3.50
CA GLN A 117 21.79 -16.69 -3.53
C GLN A 117 22.36 -15.28 -3.67
N GLY A 118 21.91 -14.56 -4.71
CA GLY A 118 22.18 -13.13 -4.82
C GLY A 118 21.39 -12.37 -3.75
N ILE A 119 22.09 -11.50 -3.02
CA ILE A 119 21.50 -10.65 -1.98
C ILE A 119 21.96 -9.21 -2.15
N VAL A 120 21.25 -8.30 -1.52
CA VAL A 120 21.66 -6.90 -1.34
C VAL A 120 21.78 -6.60 0.14
N LEU A 121 22.99 -6.24 0.57
CA LEU A 121 23.16 -5.64 1.88
C LEU A 121 22.58 -4.21 1.82
N LYS A 122 21.59 -3.93 2.65
CA LYS A 122 21.13 -2.58 2.95
C LYS A 122 21.71 -2.19 4.31
N GLY A 123 22.71 -1.34 4.29
CA GLY A 123 23.31 -0.77 5.47
C GLY A 123 22.46 0.38 5.97
N VAL A 124 22.12 0.36 7.24
CA VAL A 124 21.33 1.38 7.94
C VAL A 124 22.15 2.05 9.03
N ASP A 125 21.84 3.30 9.33
CA ASP A 125 22.53 4.08 10.34
C ASP A 125 21.87 3.95 11.74
N ARG A 126 22.40 4.66 12.74
CA ARG A 126 21.90 4.63 14.11
C ARG A 126 20.53 5.27 14.30
N GLN A 127 20.11 6.13 13.39
CA GLN A 127 18.82 6.84 13.44
C GLN A 127 17.74 6.09 12.65
N TYR A 128 18.05 4.91 12.12
CA TYR A 128 17.13 4.12 11.30
C TYR A 128 15.81 3.81 12.04
N ASP A 129 14.67 4.02 11.36
CA ASP A 129 13.35 3.69 11.90
C ASP A 129 13.07 2.19 11.82
N TRP A 130 13.35 1.48 12.89
CA TRP A 130 13.15 0.03 13.00
C TRP A 130 11.68 -0.42 13.08
N SER A 131 10.72 0.50 13.14
CA SER A 131 9.30 0.19 13.37
C SER A 131 8.72 -0.81 12.35
N PHE A 132 9.14 -0.69 11.08
CA PHE A 132 8.72 -1.61 10.02
C PHE A 132 9.25 -3.03 10.26
N PHE A 133 10.54 -3.19 10.53
CA PHE A 133 11.13 -4.51 10.75
C PHE A 133 10.70 -5.10 12.09
N GLN A 134 10.57 -4.32 13.15
CA GLN A 134 10.05 -4.79 14.44
C GLN A 134 8.63 -5.36 14.31
N LYS A 135 7.75 -4.70 13.55
CA LYS A 135 6.39 -5.19 13.27
C LYS A 135 6.37 -6.51 12.52
N ASN A 136 7.34 -6.74 11.64
CA ASN A 136 7.45 -7.92 10.79
C ASN A 136 8.45 -8.96 11.30
N LEU A 137 9.05 -8.74 12.47
CA LEU A 137 10.00 -9.67 13.08
C LEU A 137 9.27 -10.95 13.52
N LYS A 138 9.86 -12.10 13.22
CA LYS A 138 9.33 -13.42 13.58
C LYS A 138 10.16 -14.09 14.67
N GLU A 139 11.49 -13.96 14.61
CA GLU A 139 12.41 -14.56 15.55
C GLU A 139 13.57 -13.61 15.84
N GLY A 140 14.12 -13.68 17.07
CA GLY A 140 15.25 -12.86 17.49
C GLY A 140 14.88 -11.42 17.74
N GLU A 141 15.83 -10.52 17.51
CA GLU A 141 15.70 -9.08 17.75
C GLU A 141 16.43 -8.28 16.67
N VAL A 142 16.02 -7.00 16.50
CA VAL A 142 16.78 -6.05 15.68
C VAL A 142 18.06 -5.69 16.41
N PHE A 143 19.17 -5.64 15.69
CA PHE A 143 20.46 -5.31 16.29
C PHE A 143 20.53 -3.81 16.63
N GLN A 144 21.30 -3.50 17.69
CA GLN A 144 21.59 -2.13 18.06
C GLN A 144 22.96 -1.71 17.51
N LEU A 145 23.01 -0.51 16.95
CA LEU A 145 24.24 0.05 16.40
C LEU A 145 25.00 0.84 17.49
N ASP A 146 26.12 0.30 17.95
CA ASP A 146 27.04 1.00 18.84
C ASP A 146 27.81 2.08 18.08
N SER A 147 28.15 3.19 18.79
CA SER A 147 28.98 4.25 18.23
C SER A 147 30.44 3.84 18.03
N ALA A 148 30.96 2.96 18.89
CA ALA A 148 32.39 2.66 18.97
C ALA A 148 32.82 1.54 18.01
N LYS A 149 31.97 0.54 17.78
CA LYS A 149 32.34 -0.65 16.99
C LYS A 149 31.34 -0.90 15.88
N ARG A 150 31.87 -1.30 14.71
CA ARG A 150 31.05 -1.80 13.60
C ARG A 150 30.47 -3.15 13.98
N SER A 151 29.18 -3.32 13.77
CA SER A 151 28.54 -4.62 13.99
C SER A 151 28.62 -5.49 12.75
N SER A 152 28.77 -6.81 12.95
CA SER A 152 28.58 -7.84 11.94
C SER A 152 27.18 -8.46 12.02
N ASP A 153 26.34 -7.93 12.90
CA ASP A 153 24.98 -8.39 13.10
C ASP A 153 24.09 -7.96 11.95
N VAL A 154 23.19 -8.85 11.58
CA VAL A 154 22.26 -8.63 10.49
C VAL A 154 20.90 -9.22 10.83
N ILE A 155 19.86 -8.67 10.21
CA ILE A 155 18.58 -9.34 10.12
C ILE A 155 18.34 -9.81 8.69
N ILE A 156 17.82 -11.02 8.55
CA ILE A 156 17.51 -11.64 7.27
C ILE A 156 16.01 -11.96 7.17
N SER A 157 15.52 -12.18 5.97
CA SER A 157 14.14 -12.64 5.81
C SER A 157 13.98 -14.12 6.16
N ARG A 158 12.76 -14.51 6.50
CA ARG A 158 12.38 -15.93 6.63
C ARG A 158 12.69 -16.70 5.34
N TYR A 159 12.40 -16.10 4.18
CA TYR A 159 12.72 -16.73 2.90
C TYR A 159 14.20 -17.08 2.77
N LEU A 160 15.10 -16.15 3.08
CA LEU A 160 16.54 -16.41 3.04
C LEU A 160 16.95 -17.44 4.10
N SER A 161 16.43 -17.32 5.34
CA SER A 161 16.66 -18.26 6.42
C SER A 161 16.34 -19.70 6.01
N ASP A 162 15.16 -19.92 5.44
CA ASP A 162 14.70 -21.25 5.00
C ASP A 162 15.49 -21.77 3.80
N LEU A 163 15.81 -20.89 2.83
CA LEU A 163 16.60 -21.25 1.65
C LEU A 163 18.01 -21.75 2.00
N VAL A 164 18.65 -21.10 2.97
CA VAL A 164 20.03 -21.39 3.34
C VAL A 164 20.15 -22.28 4.59
N GLY A 165 19.02 -22.61 5.22
CA GLY A 165 18.97 -23.46 6.43
C GLY A 165 19.55 -22.82 7.67
N LEU A 166 19.60 -21.47 7.75
CA LEU A 166 20.19 -20.72 8.85
C LEU A 166 19.13 -20.18 9.81
N LYS A 167 19.49 -20.08 11.10
CA LYS A 167 18.64 -19.61 12.19
C LYS A 167 19.25 -18.42 12.91
N VAL A 168 18.48 -17.80 13.79
CA VAL A 168 19.00 -16.80 14.72
C VAL A 168 20.14 -17.39 15.54
N GLY A 169 21.27 -16.66 15.64
CA GLY A 169 22.50 -17.09 16.28
C GLY A 169 23.53 -17.71 15.31
N ASP A 170 23.11 -18.11 14.11
CA ASP A 170 24.04 -18.62 13.11
C ASP A 170 24.83 -17.51 12.42
N SER A 171 25.87 -17.91 11.71
CA SER A 171 26.68 -17.00 10.91
C SER A 171 26.88 -17.54 9.51
N PHE A 172 26.93 -16.65 8.53
CA PHE A 172 27.17 -17.00 7.13
C PHE A 172 28.22 -16.11 6.48
N LEU A 173 28.74 -16.58 5.35
CA LEU A 173 29.69 -15.85 4.53
C LEU A 173 28.97 -15.28 3.31
N THR A 174 29.19 -13.99 3.05
CA THR A 174 28.77 -13.33 1.82
C THR A 174 30.01 -12.91 1.03
N TYR A 175 29.97 -13.15 -0.26
CA TYR A 175 31.03 -12.79 -1.19
C TYR A 175 30.61 -11.56 -1.99
N PHE A 176 31.51 -10.59 -2.06
CA PHE A 176 31.35 -9.36 -2.84
C PHE A 176 32.38 -9.40 -3.94
N VAL A 177 31.90 -9.36 -5.19
CA VAL A 177 32.72 -9.47 -6.38
C VAL A 177 32.88 -8.09 -6.99
N GLU A 178 34.10 -7.58 -6.95
CA GLU A 178 34.56 -6.38 -7.64
C GLU A 178 35.86 -6.75 -8.39
N GLU A 179 36.85 -5.88 -8.41
CA GLU A 179 38.19 -6.22 -8.90
C GLU A 179 38.79 -7.38 -8.10
N ASP A 180 38.56 -7.36 -6.77
CA ASP A 180 38.93 -8.44 -5.85
C ASP A 180 37.69 -9.05 -5.19
N VAL A 181 37.71 -10.36 -4.96
CA VAL A 181 36.66 -11.05 -4.21
C VAL A 181 36.86 -10.83 -2.71
N ARG A 182 35.91 -10.15 -2.08
CA ARG A 182 35.92 -9.88 -0.64
C ARG A 182 34.86 -10.73 0.05
N ALA A 183 35.26 -11.52 1.04
CA ALA A 183 34.33 -12.27 1.88
C ALA A 183 34.10 -11.55 3.21
N ARG A 184 32.86 -11.58 3.70
CA ARG A 184 32.50 -11.09 5.04
C ARG A 184 31.60 -12.09 5.73
N LYS A 185 31.88 -12.27 7.02
CA LYS A 185 31.06 -13.11 7.91
C LYS A 185 30.07 -12.22 8.63
N PHE A 186 28.78 -12.58 8.54
CA PHE A 186 27.69 -11.92 9.24
C PHE A 186 27.04 -12.86 10.25
N HIS A 187 26.49 -12.30 11.32
CA HIS A 187 25.81 -13.00 12.39
C HIS A 187 24.33 -12.62 12.39
N ILE A 188 23.43 -13.61 12.40
CA ILE A 188 21.99 -13.42 12.33
C ILE A 188 21.45 -13.15 13.73
N THR A 189 20.91 -11.95 13.97
CA THR A 189 20.27 -11.59 15.24
C THR A 189 18.75 -11.65 15.16
N GLY A 190 18.18 -11.52 13.98
CA GLY A 190 16.74 -11.57 13.79
C GLY A 190 16.33 -12.04 12.40
N ILE A 191 15.12 -12.61 12.36
CA ILE A 191 14.48 -13.09 11.14
C ILE A 191 13.15 -12.37 10.99
N TYR A 192 12.98 -11.65 9.88
CA TYR A 192 11.77 -10.94 9.54
C TYR A 192 11.00 -11.63 8.40
N GLU A 193 9.70 -11.36 8.29
CA GLU A 193 8.85 -11.83 7.21
C GLU A 193 7.81 -10.76 6.87
N THR A 194 7.98 -10.14 5.70
CA THR A 194 7.05 -9.09 5.26
C THR A 194 5.95 -9.65 4.37
N GLY A 195 6.16 -10.84 3.79
CA GLY A 195 5.29 -11.43 2.78
C GLY A 195 5.35 -10.68 1.44
N PHE A 196 6.39 -9.88 1.22
CA PHE A 196 6.68 -9.23 -0.05
C PHE A 196 7.89 -9.91 -0.70
N ALA A 197 7.59 -10.97 -1.45
CA ALA A 197 8.56 -11.96 -1.90
C ALA A 197 9.77 -11.39 -2.63
N ASP A 198 9.58 -10.35 -3.47
CA ASP A 198 10.67 -9.76 -4.27
C ASP A 198 11.73 -9.09 -3.40
N TYR A 199 11.31 -8.51 -2.26
CA TYR A 199 12.22 -7.86 -1.30
C TYR A 199 12.74 -8.87 -0.26
N ASP A 200 11.88 -9.77 0.22
CA ASP A 200 12.26 -10.82 1.18
C ASP A 200 13.35 -11.75 0.61
N LYS A 201 13.38 -11.96 -0.72
CA LYS A 201 14.43 -12.74 -1.40
C LYS A 201 15.78 -12.05 -1.48
N LEU A 202 15.79 -10.73 -1.37
CA LEU A 202 16.92 -9.91 -1.79
C LEU A 202 17.65 -9.22 -0.63
N PHE A 203 16.89 -8.60 0.30
CA PHE A 203 17.49 -7.70 1.27
C PHE A 203 17.97 -8.39 2.56
N VAL A 204 19.20 -8.05 2.94
CA VAL A 204 19.79 -8.29 4.25
C VAL A 204 20.11 -6.94 4.87
N ILE A 205 19.58 -6.67 6.06
CA ILE A 205 19.79 -5.40 6.74
C ILE A 205 21.02 -5.49 7.64
N ALA A 206 21.95 -4.56 7.49
CA ALA A 206 23.26 -4.57 8.14
C ALA A 206 23.66 -3.17 8.66
N ASP A 207 24.75 -3.09 9.37
CA ASP A 207 25.38 -1.80 9.76
C ASP A 207 25.93 -1.08 8.52
N ILE A 208 25.52 0.16 8.30
CA ILE A 208 25.95 0.99 7.16
C ILE A 208 27.49 1.10 7.04
N ARG A 209 28.19 1.11 8.18
CA ARG A 209 29.65 1.20 8.21
C ARG A 209 30.35 -0.03 7.61
N GLN A 210 29.69 -1.21 7.63
CA GLN A 210 30.17 -2.41 6.93
C GLN A 210 30.04 -2.23 5.43
N VAL A 211 28.91 -1.69 4.97
CA VAL A 211 28.64 -1.47 3.55
C VAL A 211 29.56 -0.38 2.98
N LYS A 212 29.73 0.75 3.70
CA LYS A 212 30.70 1.80 3.32
C LYS A 212 32.10 1.26 3.13
N ARG A 213 32.56 0.43 4.08
CA ARG A 213 33.89 -0.20 3.97
C ARG A 213 34.01 -1.15 2.79
N LEU A 214 32.95 -1.90 2.49
CA LEU A 214 32.93 -2.79 1.32
C LEU A 214 33.01 -1.99 0.02
N ASN A 215 32.36 -0.84 -0.05
CA ASN A 215 32.39 0.07 -1.19
C ASN A 215 33.68 0.92 -1.25
N GLY A 216 34.53 0.91 -0.21
CA GLY A 216 35.71 1.77 -0.14
C GLY A 216 35.39 3.24 0.10
N TRP A 217 34.23 3.55 0.69
CA TRP A 217 33.69 4.89 0.89
C TRP A 217 34.18 5.51 2.21
N SER A 218 34.24 6.83 2.22
CA SER A 218 34.47 7.64 3.42
C SER A 218 33.22 7.68 4.33
N ASP A 219 33.38 8.24 5.54
CA ASP A 219 32.30 8.26 6.54
C ASP A 219 31.11 9.14 6.13
N ASP A 220 31.32 10.12 5.27
CA ASP A 220 30.28 11.02 4.76
C ASP A 220 29.64 10.54 3.43
N GLN A 221 30.21 9.54 2.78
CA GLN A 221 29.66 8.95 1.57
C GLN A 221 28.60 7.90 1.87
N VAL A 222 27.47 7.98 1.15
CA VAL A 222 26.31 7.07 1.28
C VAL A 222 25.72 6.76 -0.10
N SER A 223 24.95 5.69 -0.23
CA SER A 223 24.16 5.45 -1.45
C SER A 223 23.08 6.50 -1.64
N GLY A 224 22.54 7.01 -0.54
CA GLY A 224 21.52 8.03 -0.55
C GLY A 224 20.95 8.33 0.83
N VAL A 225 20.00 9.26 0.81
CA VAL A 225 19.20 9.68 1.97
C VAL A 225 17.76 9.25 1.73
N GLU A 226 17.16 8.63 2.71
CA GLU A 226 15.75 8.21 2.74
C GLU A 226 14.94 9.16 3.61
N LEU A 227 13.76 9.56 3.09
CA LEU A 227 12.87 10.48 3.78
C LEU A 227 11.53 9.81 4.05
N LEU A 228 11.13 9.77 5.30
CA LEU A 228 9.78 9.40 5.71
C LEU A 228 8.91 10.67 5.82
N VAL A 229 7.76 10.66 5.18
CA VAL A 229 6.83 11.80 5.11
C VAL A 229 5.65 11.54 6.04
N ASP A 230 5.09 12.61 6.63
CA ASP A 230 3.93 12.51 7.52
C ASP A 230 2.67 12.05 6.78
N ASP A 231 2.42 12.62 5.61
CA ASP A 231 1.25 12.33 4.79
C ASP A 231 1.66 11.82 3.41
N TYR A 232 1.27 10.57 3.12
CA TYR A 232 1.53 9.97 1.81
C TYR A 232 0.94 10.76 0.64
N GLY A 233 -0.17 11.48 0.84
CA GLY A 233 -0.77 12.31 -0.20
C GLY A 233 0.14 13.45 -0.69
N GLN A 234 1.14 13.83 0.11
CA GLN A 234 2.07 14.91 -0.20
C GLN A 234 3.42 14.42 -0.77
N VAL A 235 3.60 13.10 -0.90
CA VAL A 235 4.90 12.52 -1.34
C VAL A 235 5.34 13.08 -2.69
N ASP A 236 4.44 13.11 -3.68
CA ASP A 236 4.80 13.56 -5.03
C ASP A 236 5.15 15.05 -5.05
N SER A 237 4.36 15.89 -4.40
CA SER A 237 4.63 17.33 -4.33
C SER A 237 5.91 17.66 -3.54
N LEU A 238 6.19 16.92 -2.46
CA LEU A 238 7.43 17.08 -1.71
C LEU A 238 8.64 16.60 -2.51
N ALA A 239 8.53 15.47 -3.21
CA ALA A 239 9.60 14.97 -4.07
C ALA A 239 9.91 15.94 -5.22
N GLU A 240 8.88 16.47 -5.88
CA GLU A 240 9.03 17.47 -6.95
C GLU A 240 9.67 18.77 -6.45
N ASN A 241 9.23 19.31 -5.32
CA ASN A 241 9.83 20.50 -4.71
C ASN A 241 11.31 20.27 -4.34
N LEU A 242 11.64 19.11 -3.75
CA LEU A 242 13.01 18.74 -3.43
C LEU A 242 13.85 18.55 -4.70
N TYR A 243 13.29 17.97 -5.74
CA TYR A 243 13.97 17.79 -7.02
C TYR A 243 14.38 19.15 -7.62
N PHE A 244 13.45 20.10 -7.74
CA PHE A 244 13.76 21.43 -8.28
C PHE A 244 14.75 22.22 -7.40
N GLU A 245 14.73 21.99 -6.09
CA GLU A 245 15.69 22.65 -5.20
C GLU A 245 17.10 22.07 -5.30
N LEU A 246 17.24 20.77 -5.57
CA LEU A 246 18.50 20.04 -5.53
C LEU A 246 19.11 19.77 -6.90
N MET A 247 18.34 19.89 -8.00
CA MET A 247 18.78 19.54 -9.35
C MET A 247 20.05 20.28 -9.82
N ASP A 248 20.23 21.53 -9.37
CA ASP A 248 21.41 22.37 -9.71
C ASP A 248 22.47 22.34 -8.59
N LYS A 249 22.24 21.59 -7.50
CA LYS A 249 23.20 21.48 -6.41
C LYS A 249 24.06 20.24 -6.57
N GLN A 250 25.32 20.40 -6.20
CA GLN A 250 26.29 19.33 -6.16
C GLN A 250 26.77 19.10 -4.73
N ASP A 251 27.15 17.87 -4.44
CA ASP A 251 27.86 17.56 -3.20
C ASP A 251 29.30 18.06 -3.23
N ARG A 252 30.07 17.80 -2.16
CA ARG A 252 31.47 18.23 -2.05
C ARG A 252 32.41 17.60 -3.09
N GLU A 253 31.99 16.50 -3.68
CA GLU A 253 32.75 15.74 -4.69
C GLU A 253 32.32 16.08 -6.12
N GLY A 254 31.32 16.96 -6.29
CA GLY A 254 30.79 17.36 -7.60
C GLY A 254 29.69 16.46 -8.11
N ASN A 255 29.17 15.53 -7.31
CA ASN A 255 28.05 14.66 -7.71
C ASN A 255 26.73 15.43 -7.62
N THR A 256 25.88 15.25 -8.63
CA THR A 256 24.54 15.85 -8.67
C THR A 256 23.54 14.99 -7.91
N TYR A 257 22.68 15.62 -7.13
CA TYR A 257 21.59 14.93 -6.43
C TYR A 257 20.45 14.60 -7.37
N TYR A 258 19.86 13.44 -7.16
CA TYR A 258 18.66 12.99 -7.84
C TYR A 258 17.58 12.57 -6.83
N VAL A 259 16.46 13.28 -6.84
CA VAL A 259 15.33 13.03 -5.95
C VAL A 259 14.28 12.23 -6.68
N ARG A 260 13.83 11.14 -6.07
CA ARG A 260 12.75 10.30 -6.61
C ARG A 260 11.77 9.91 -5.51
N SER A 261 10.48 9.94 -5.85
CA SER A 261 9.45 9.37 -5.01
C SER A 261 9.48 7.83 -5.08
N ILE A 262 8.88 7.18 -4.08
CA ILE A 262 8.75 5.71 -4.05
C ILE A 262 7.96 5.18 -5.28
N LYS A 263 7.07 6.00 -5.85
CA LYS A 263 6.34 5.66 -7.07
C LYS A 263 7.26 5.59 -8.28
N GLU A 264 8.18 6.55 -8.40
CA GLU A 264 9.19 6.59 -9.48
C GLU A 264 10.25 5.50 -9.32
N LEU A 265 10.55 5.11 -8.08
CA LEU A 265 11.47 4.00 -7.80
C LEU A 265 10.86 2.64 -8.14
N ASN A 266 9.53 2.51 -8.03
CA ASN A 266 8.81 1.25 -8.23
C ASN A 266 7.60 1.41 -9.17
N PRO A 267 7.82 1.89 -10.41
CA PRO A 267 6.73 2.27 -11.32
C PRO A 267 5.81 1.09 -11.66
N MET A 268 6.36 -0.12 -11.80
CA MET A 268 5.56 -1.31 -12.12
C MET A 268 4.56 -1.64 -11.01
N ILE A 269 4.98 -1.58 -9.74
CA ILE A 269 4.13 -1.87 -8.59
C ILE A 269 3.01 -0.83 -8.49
N PHE A 270 3.36 0.47 -8.57
CA PHE A 270 2.37 1.53 -8.42
C PHE A 270 1.40 1.62 -9.61
N SER A 271 1.87 1.41 -10.85
CA SER A 271 0.99 1.31 -12.02
C SER A 271 0.00 0.14 -11.88
N TRP A 272 0.46 -1.01 -11.37
CA TRP A 272 -0.43 -2.15 -11.10
C TRP A 272 -1.47 -1.82 -10.01
N LEU A 273 -1.08 -1.09 -8.95
CA LEU A 273 -2.02 -0.62 -7.92
C LEU A 273 -3.06 0.36 -8.48
N GLU A 274 -2.72 1.18 -9.47
CA GLU A 274 -3.67 2.08 -10.14
C GLU A 274 -4.70 1.32 -10.98
N VAL A 275 -4.31 0.22 -11.64
CA VAL A 275 -5.25 -0.64 -12.38
C VAL A 275 -6.33 -1.21 -11.46
N LEU A 276 -6.03 -1.46 -10.19
CA LEU A 276 -7.04 -1.92 -9.23
C LEU A 276 -8.16 -0.90 -9.00
N ASP A 277 -7.87 0.41 -9.08
CA ASP A 277 -8.90 1.44 -8.96
C ASP A 277 -9.90 1.37 -10.12
N ILE A 278 -9.41 1.17 -11.34
CA ILE A 278 -10.25 1.01 -12.52
C ILE A 278 -11.15 -0.22 -12.36
N ASN A 279 -10.61 -1.34 -11.90
CA ASN A 279 -11.38 -2.56 -11.63
C ASN A 279 -12.50 -2.32 -10.61
N VAL A 280 -12.21 -1.58 -9.54
CA VAL A 280 -13.23 -1.20 -8.54
C VAL A 280 -14.34 -0.37 -9.16
N VAL A 281 -14.00 0.64 -9.98
CA VAL A 281 -15.00 1.47 -10.66
C VAL A 281 -15.88 0.64 -11.58
N VAL A 282 -15.30 -0.28 -12.35
CA VAL A 282 -16.05 -1.19 -13.23
C VAL A 282 -17.01 -2.07 -12.41
N ILE A 283 -16.55 -2.66 -11.31
CA ILE A 283 -17.39 -3.47 -10.42
C ILE A 283 -18.54 -2.63 -9.86
N LEU A 284 -18.27 -1.41 -9.38
CA LEU A 284 -19.29 -0.52 -8.83
C LEU A 284 -20.35 -0.16 -9.86
N VAL A 285 -19.96 0.15 -11.09
CA VAL A 285 -20.90 0.47 -12.20
C VAL A 285 -21.77 -0.73 -12.52
N LEU A 286 -21.19 -1.93 -12.64
CA LEU A 286 -21.95 -3.16 -12.92
C LEU A 286 -22.93 -3.47 -11.78
N MET A 287 -22.50 -3.35 -10.53
CA MET A 287 -23.37 -3.59 -9.37
C MET A 287 -24.50 -2.56 -9.28
N LEU A 288 -24.22 -1.30 -9.59
CA LEU A 288 -25.24 -0.26 -9.66
C LEU A 288 -26.30 -0.58 -10.74
N ALA A 289 -25.87 -1.06 -11.90
CA ALA A 289 -26.77 -1.50 -12.96
C ALA A 289 -27.65 -2.67 -12.50
N VAL A 290 -27.07 -3.69 -11.88
CA VAL A 290 -27.82 -4.84 -11.33
C VAL A 290 -28.83 -4.39 -10.27
N ALA A 291 -28.43 -3.51 -9.33
CA ALA A 291 -29.33 -2.96 -8.32
C ALA A 291 -30.49 -2.18 -8.96
N GLY A 292 -30.20 -1.39 -10.00
CA GLY A 292 -31.23 -0.68 -10.79
C GLY A 292 -32.23 -1.62 -11.44
N PHE A 293 -31.77 -2.67 -12.11
CA PHE A 293 -32.66 -3.70 -12.71
C PHE A 293 -33.49 -4.43 -11.66
N THR A 294 -32.90 -4.78 -10.52
CA THR A 294 -33.61 -5.43 -9.41
C THR A 294 -34.70 -4.52 -8.84
N MET A 295 -34.41 -3.24 -8.67
CA MET A 295 -35.40 -2.24 -8.20
C MET A 295 -36.57 -2.09 -9.19
N ILE A 296 -36.26 -1.99 -10.49
CA ILE A 296 -37.31 -1.90 -11.56
C ILE A 296 -38.19 -3.15 -11.52
N SER A 297 -37.59 -4.35 -11.44
CA SER A 297 -38.32 -5.61 -11.36
C SER A 297 -39.22 -5.67 -10.12
N GLY A 298 -38.73 -5.24 -8.96
CA GLY A 298 -39.50 -5.17 -7.73
C GLY A 298 -40.69 -4.23 -7.84
N LEU A 299 -40.51 -3.03 -8.42
CA LEU A 299 -41.60 -2.07 -8.68
C LEU A 299 -42.63 -2.64 -9.64
N LEU A 300 -42.24 -3.31 -10.70
CA LEU A 300 -43.14 -3.97 -11.64
C LEU A 300 -44.03 -5.00 -10.94
N ILE A 301 -43.45 -5.83 -10.07
CA ILE A 301 -44.21 -6.83 -9.31
C ILE A 301 -45.25 -6.14 -8.41
N ILE A 302 -44.87 -5.08 -7.70
CA ILE A 302 -45.79 -4.31 -6.84
C ILE A 302 -46.94 -3.69 -7.67
N ILE A 303 -46.64 -3.16 -8.85
CA ILE A 303 -47.67 -2.56 -9.76
C ILE A 303 -48.63 -3.64 -10.22
N LEU A 304 -48.15 -4.81 -10.64
CA LEU A 304 -48.98 -5.92 -11.10
C LEU A 304 -49.90 -6.44 -9.99
N GLU A 305 -49.41 -6.60 -8.76
CA GLU A 305 -50.19 -7.04 -7.61
C GLU A 305 -51.31 -6.03 -7.25
N ARG A 306 -51.16 -4.74 -7.56
CA ARG A 306 -52.09 -3.69 -7.24
C ARG A 306 -52.95 -3.22 -8.44
N THR A 307 -53.01 -4.02 -9.50
CA THR A 307 -53.75 -3.67 -10.74
C THR A 307 -55.21 -3.36 -10.46
N ASN A 308 -55.89 -4.11 -9.59
CA ASN A 308 -57.27 -3.83 -9.20
C ASN A 308 -57.44 -2.45 -8.53
N MET A 309 -56.51 -2.08 -7.65
CA MET A 309 -56.52 -0.76 -7.03
C MET A 309 -56.33 0.36 -8.04
N ILE A 310 -55.40 0.16 -9.00
CA ILE A 310 -55.19 1.11 -10.11
C ILE A 310 -56.46 1.28 -10.91
N GLY A 311 -57.19 0.20 -11.20
CA GLY A 311 -58.49 0.23 -11.90
C GLY A 311 -59.53 1.04 -11.16
N ILE A 312 -59.65 0.88 -9.85
CA ILE A 312 -60.58 1.63 -9.00
C ILE A 312 -60.23 3.14 -8.99
N LEU A 313 -58.95 3.47 -8.80
CA LEU A 313 -58.50 4.87 -8.82
C LEU A 313 -58.75 5.54 -10.15
N LYS A 314 -58.59 4.84 -11.27
CA LYS A 314 -58.92 5.29 -12.60
C LYS A 314 -60.43 5.50 -12.80
N ALA A 315 -61.23 4.59 -12.30
CA ALA A 315 -62.69 4.71 -12.37
C ALA A 315 -63.21 5.91 -11.55
N LEU A 316 -62.50 6.32 -10.49
CA LEU A 316 -62.76 7.52 -9.69
C LEU A 316 -62.21 8.81 -10.34
N GLY A 317 -61.61 8.73 -11.54
CA GLY A 317 -61.14 9.89 -12.30
C GLY A 317 -59.68 10.29 -12.05
N GLU A 318 -58.88 9.45 -11.33
CA GLU A 318 -57.48 9.76 -11.05
C GLU A 318 -56.60 9.66 -12.31
N ASN A 319 -55.68 10.61 -12.47
CA ASN A 319 -54.85 10.65 -13.66
C ASN A 319 -53.58 9.78 -13.54
N ASN A 320 -52.98 9.44 -14.68
CA ASN A 320 -51.77 8.58 -14.71
C ASN A 320 -50.57 9.19 -13.99
N ARG A 321 -50.48 10.50 -13.84
CA ARG A 321 -49.39 11.18 -13.15
C ARG A 321 -49.48 11.00 -11.64
N SER A 322 -50.68 11.14 -11.08
CA SER A 322 -50.95 10.88 -9.66
C SER A 322 -50.71 9.41 -9.30
N ILE A 323 -51.21 8.46 -10.12
CA ILE A 323 -51.00 7.07 -9.91
C ILE A 323 -49.47 6.74 -9.91
N ARG A 324 -48.70 7.28 -10.85
CA ARG A 324 -47.23 7.13 -10.85
C ARG A 324 -46.57 7.67 -9.57
N LYS A 325 -47.01 8.86 -9.11
CA LYS A 325 -46.48 9.42 -7.85
C LYS A 325 -46.79 8.55 -6.64
N ILE A 326 -47.98 7.95 -6.58
CA ILE A 326 -48.33 7.03 -5.48
C ILE A 326 -47.30 5.87 -5.42
N PHE A 327 -47.00 5.23 -6.54
CA PHE A 327 -46.04 4.12 -6.58
C PHE A 327 -44.60 4.56 -6.35
N LEU A 328 -44.21 5.76 -6.77
CA LEU A 328 -42.93 6.36 -6.43
C LEU A 328 -42.80 6.58 -4.91
N TYR A 329 -43.87 7.08 -4.26
CA TYR A 329 -43.85 7.23 -2.81
C TYR A 329 -43.85 5.87 -2.08
N VAL A 330 -44.52 4.85 -2.62
CA VAL A 330 -44.46 3.48 -2.06
C VAL A 330 -43.05 2.89 -2.12
N SER A 331 -42.28 3.21 -3.18
CA SER A 331 -40.90 2.72 -3.29
C SER A 331 -39.93 3.43 -2.34
N PHE A 332 -40.35 4.55 -1.73
CA PHE A 332 -39.55 5.31 -0.77
C PHE A 332 -39.72 4.80 0.68
N PHE A 333 -40.81 4.11 0.94
CA PHE A 333 -41.12 3.47 2.24
C PHE A 333 -40.68 2.00 2.27
#